data_61a0091b5f6ae7b16906f380547de97a
#
_entry.id   61a0091b5f6ae7b16906f380547de97a
#
_cell.length_a   1.000
_cell.length_b   1.000
_cell.length_c   1.000
_cell.angle_alpha   90.00
_cell.angle_beta   90.00
_cell.angle_gamma   90.00
#
_symmetry.space_group_name_H-M   'P 1'
#
loop_
_entity.id
_entity.type
_entity.pdbx_description
1 polymer ?
#
loop_
_entity_poly.entity_id
_entity_poly.type
_entity_poly.pdbx_seq_one_letter_code
_entity_poly.pdbx_strand_id
1 'polypeptide(L)'
;RLIKKGLPNLKSFKRTLFPLLQYNLKSPRIMSRFVTLFTGQWADLSLPDLAAKASEMGYDGLELACWGDHFDVDKAAVSKKYCQERWEILSDHGLTAFAISSHLVGQAVCDLIDERHKAILPPDVWGEGDPEKVRKRAARKLAKTAKACRNFINAKPGRGKKDDFPAVVNGFTGSSIWHSIYAFPPTDQAYWDKGFEDFATRFGPILQEFEKQKVNFALEVHPTEIAFDIASAERALAAVKGHKRFGFNYDPSHLGYQGVDYVKFIRSFPDRIYHAHMKDAWWGHGDGTVGVFGGHTTFADPRRHWDFRSVGRGDVDFEEIIVALNDIGYAGPLSIEWEDSRMDRFHGAAESCEFVRALDFEPNQMAFDSAFDKDNQ
;
A
#
# COMPACT_ATOMS: atom_id res chain seq x y z
N ARG A 1 -30.00 50.70 -8.85
CA ARG A 1 -30.16 50.20 -7.45
C ARG A 1 -30.16 48.69 -7.50
N LEU A 2 -28.97 48.09 -7.26
CA LEU A 2 -28.75 46.64 -7.19
C LEU A 2 -28.46 46.29 -5.74
N ILE A 3 -29.26 45.41 -5.17
CA ILE A 3 -29.12 44.89 -3.83
C ILE A 3 -28.14 43.74 -3.89
N LYS A 4 -26.96 43.92 -3.29
CA LYS A 4 -26.00 42.84 -2.99
C LYS A 4 -26.52 42.06 -1.78
N LYS A 5 -26.95 40.81 -1.99
CA LYS A 5 -27.14 39.85 -0.91
C LYS A 5 -25.81 39.08 -0.76
N GLY A 6 -25.13 39.29 0.35
CA GLY A 6 -23.93 38.58 0.71
C GLY A 6 -24.23 37.15 1.14
N LEU A 7 -23.40 36.23 0.69
CA LEU A 7 -23.32 34.84 1.17
C LEU A 7 -22.69 34.80 2.56
N PRO A 8 -23.14 33.96 3.48
CA PRO A 8 -22.55 33.86 4.80
C PRO A 8 -21.20 33.13 4.73
N ASN A 9 -20.26 33.71 5.42
CA ASN A 9 -18.89 33.28 5.59
C ASN A 9 -18.84 32.05 6.53
N LEU A 10 -18.68 30.86 5.98
CA LEU A 10 -18.44 29.63 6.74
C LEU A 10 -16.93 29.46 6.97
N LYS A 11 -16.36 30.30 7.82
CA LYS A 11 -15.04 30.06 8.41
C LYS A 11 -15.21 30.06 9.93
N SER A 12 -15.23 28.90 10.52
CA SER A 12 -14.64 28.53 11.81
C SER A 12 -15.32 27.28 12.39
N PHE A 13 -14.95 26.12 11.91
CA PHE A 13 -14.96 24.95 12.80
C PHE A 13 -13.59 24.92 13.49
N LYS A 14 -13.53 25.42 14.69
CA LYS A 14 -12.41 25.22 15.58
C LYS A 14 -12.31 23.72 15.87
N ARG A 15 -11.23 23.07 15.40
CA ARG A 15 -10.84 21.74 15.87
C ARG A 15 -10.75 21.80 17.39
N THR A 16 -11.69 21.16 18.06
CA THR A 16 -11.64 20.94 19.49
C THR A 16 -10.59 19.86 19.73
N LEU A 17 -9.46 20.23 20.30
CA LEU A 17 -8.48 19.30 20.82
C LEU A 17 -9.21 18.39 21.82
N PHE A 18 -9.36 17.11 21.48
CA PHE A 18 -9.78 16.12 22.46
C PHE A 18 -8.69 16.02 23.55
N PRO A 19 -9.05 16.10 24.82
CA PRO A 19 -8.10 15.85 25.88
C PRO A 19 -7.66 14.39 25.82
N LEU A 20 -6.35 14.16 25.86
CA LEU A 20 -5.74 12.85 26.03
C LEU A 20 -6.35 12.18 27.27
N LEU A 21 -7.34 11.31 27.06
CA LEU A 21 -7.80 10.39 28.07
C LEU A 21 -6.68 9.37 28.30
N GLN A 22 -6.04 9.44 29.47
CA GLN A 22 -5.16 8.38 29.95
C GLN A 22 -5.97 7.09 30.10
N TYR A 23 -6.01 6.29 29.04
CA TYR A 23 -6.57 4.94 29.11
C TYR A 23 -5.57 4.04 29.83
N ASN A 24 -6.04 3.46 30.91
CA ASN A 24 -5.31 2.53 31.79
C ASN A 24 -5.15 1.19 31.04
N LEU A 25 -3.97 0.91 30.46
CA LEU A 25 -3.62 -0.19 29.57
C LEU A 25 -3.59 -1.57 30.28
N LYS A 26 -4.66 -1.96 30.99
CA LYS A 26 -4.81 -3.29 31.60
C LYS A 26 -6.16 -3.96 31.30
N SER A 27 -6.71 -3.74 30.12
CA SER A 27 -7.77 -4.60 29.60
C SER A 27 -7.15 -5.68 28.68
N PRO A 28 -7.68 -6.94 28.67
CA PRO A 28 -7.23 -7.91 27.67
C PRO A 28 -7.47 -7.32 26.29
N ARG A 29 -6.42 -7.26 25.45
CA ARG A 29 -6.51 -6.77 24.06
C ARG A 29 -7.57 -7.64 23.35
N ILE A 30 -8.70 -7.06 23.03
CA ILE A 30 -9.57 -7.51 21.96
C ILE A 30 -8.70 -7.44 20.69
N MET A 31 -8.78 -8.46 19.82
CA MET A 31 -7.81 -8.63 18.73
C MET A 31 -7.96 -7.53 17.66
N SER A 32 -7.38 -6.35 17.90
CA SER A 32 -7.17 -5.34 16.88
C SER A 32 -6.22 -5.87 15.80
N ARG A 33 -6.33 -5.37 14.57
CA ARG A 33 -5.40 -5.69 13.48
C ARG A 33 -3.97 -5.32 13.86
N PHE A 34 -3.01 -6.07 13.33
CA PHE A 34 -1.60 -5.71 13.51
C PHE A 34 -1.29 -4.41 12.78
N VAL A 35 -0.59 -3.49 13.45
CA VAL A 35 -0.08 -2.27 12.83
C VAL A 35 1.38 -2.52 12.44
N THR A 36 1.66 -2.46 11.13
CA THR A 36 2.99 -2.72 10.59
C THR A 36 3.57 -1.47 9.94
N LEU A 37 4.90 -1.43 9.79
CA LEU A 37 5.61 -0.38 9.08
C LEU A 37 6.14 -0.93 7.75
N PHE A 38 5.82 -0.26 6.64
CA PHE A 38 6.48 -0.53 5.37
C PHE A 38 7.90 0.03 5.38
N THR A 39 8.87 -0.81 5.05
CA THR A 39 10.29 -0.46 5.21
C THR A 39 10.91 0.23 4.00
N GLY A 40 10.13 0.54 2.97
CA GLY A 40 10.60 1.08 1.70
C GLY A 40 11.36 2.40 1.82
N GLN A 41 10.87 3.30 2.66
CA GLN A 41 11.44 4.63 2.91
C GLN A 41 12.59 4.62 3.94
N TRP A 42 12.97 3.43 4.42
CA TRP A 42 13.95 3.24 5.48
C TRP A 42 15.18 2.45 5.02
N ALA A 43 15.37 2.31 3.70
CA ALA A 43 16.42 1.48 3.10
C ALA A 43 17.85 1.99 3.35
N ASP A 44 18.01 3.16 3.96
CA ASP A 44 19.26 3.70 4.48
C ASP A 44 19.66 3.06 5.83
N LEU A 45 18.74 2.39 6.54
CA LEU A 45 19.02 1.64 7.75
C LEU A 45 19.18 0.15 7.44
N SER A 46 19.99 -0.54 8.26
CA SER A 46 20.00 -1.99 8.23
C SER A 46 18.68 -2.57 8.78
N LEU A 47 18.33 -3.80 8.42
CA LEU A 47 17.11 -4.41 8.97
C LEU A 47 17.15 -4.53 10.51
N PRO A 48 18.27 -4.92 11.16
CA PRO A 48 18.36 -4.93 12.63
C PRO A 48 18.10 -3.56 13.26
N ASP A 49 18.72 -2.50 12.72
CA ASP A 49 18.55 -1.15 13.25
C ASP A 49 17.11 -0.68 13.10
N LEU A 50 16.48 -0.92 11.95
CA LEU A 50 15.09 -0.55 11.72
C LEU A 50 14.14 -1.38 12.59
N ALA A 51 14.41 -2.68 12.79
CA ALA A 51 13.58 -3.53 13.65
C ALA A 51 13.58 -3.02 15.10
N ALA A 52 14.75 -2.64 15.63
CA ALA A 52 14.85 -2.03 16.95
C ALA A 52 14.00 -0.76 17.03
N LYS A 53 14.12 0.15 16.03
CA LYS A 53 13.36 1.40 15.98
C LYS A 53 11.87 1.19 15.84
N ALA A 54 11.43 0.27 14.98
CA ALA A 54 10.02 -0.04 14.80
C ALA A 54 9.39 -0.59 16.09
N SER A 55 10.12 -1.44 16.82
CA SER A 55 9.69 -1.93 18.13
C SER A 55 9.56 -0.79 19.15
N GLU A 56 10.54 0.12 19.22
CA GLU A 56 10.49 1.32 20.07
C GLU A 56 9.29 2.23 19.73
N MET A 57 8.95 2.37 18.44
CA MET A 57 7.81 3.15 17.96
C MET A 57 6.45 2.45 18.16
N GLY A 58 6.43 1.21 18.68
CA GLY A 58 5.20 0.49 19.02
C GLY A 58 4.57 -0.32 17.89
N TYR A 59 5.27 -0.55 16.78
CA TYR A 59 4.79 -1.42 15.70
C TYR A 59 4.74 -2.89 16.12
N ASP A 60 3.77 -3.64 15.55
CA ASP A 60 3.65 -5.09 15.76
C ASP A 60 4.48 -5.88 14.72
N GLY A 61 4.89 -5.23 13.63
CA GLY A 61 5.63 -5.92 12.56
C GLY A 61 6.12 -5.00 11.47
N LEU A 62 6.76 -5.62 10.47
CA LEU A 62 7.28 -4.94 9.29
C LEU A 62 6.71 -5.55 8.00
N GLU A 63 6.54 -4.70 7.00
CA GLU A 63 6.39 -5.08 5.60
C GLU A 63 7.74 -4.86 4.92
N LEU A 64 8.40 -5.95 4.50
CA LEU A 64 9.81 -5.89 4.10
C LEU A 64 9.99 -5.49 2.64
N ALA A 65 10.67 -4.39 2.39
CA ALA A 65 11.08 -3.96 1.06
C ALA A 65 12.11 -4.93 0.45
N CYS A 66 11.92 -5.28 -0.83
CA CYS A 66 12.85 -6.13 -1.58
C CYS A 66 14.04 -5.32 -2.14
N TRP A 67 14.50 -4.33 -1.37
CA TRP A 67 15.69 -3.51 -1.64
C TRP A 67 16.35 -3.07 -0.33
N GLY A 68 17.52 -2.45 -0.44
CA GLY A 68 18.37 -2.18 0.72
C GLY A 68 18.86 -3.48 1.38
N ASP A 69 19.03 -3.47 2.71
CA ASP A 69 19.37 -4.65 3.49
C ASP A 69 18.14 -5.46 3.94
N HIS A 70 16.92 -5.03 3.60
CA HIS A 70 15.72 -5.55 4.24
C HIS A 70 15.37 -6.96 3.76
N PHE A 71 15.27 -7.17 2.43
CA PHE A 71 14.93 -8.48 1.89
C PHE A 71 15.57 -8.76 0.52
N ASP A 72 16.43 -9.74 0.45
CA ASP A 72 17.07 -10.20 -0.78
C ASP A 72 16.28 -11.35 -1.40
N VAL A 73 15.62 -11.07 -2.51
CA VAL A 73 14.78 -12.04 -3.24
C VAL A 73 15.57 -13.24 -3.72
N ASP A 74 16.81 -13.04 -4.18
CA ASP A 74 17.63 -14.13 -4.72
C ASP A 74 18.06 -15.10 -3.64
N LYS A 75 18.48 -14.57 -2.49
CA LYS A 75 18.84 -15.40 -1.33
C LYS A 75 17.61 -16.12 -0.76
N ALA A 76 16.50 -15.41 -0.57
CA ALA A 76 15.29 -15.98 0.00
C ALA A 76 14.69 -17.09 -0.88
N ALA A 77 14.80 -16.97 -2.21
CA ALA A 77 14.28 -17.98 -3.13
C ALA A 77 15.01 -19.34 -3.05
N VAL A 78 16.23 -19.38 -2.50
CA VAL A 78 17.08 -20.60 -2.48
C VAL A 78 17.60 -20.98 -1.10
N SER A 79 17.61 -20.08 -0.13
CA SER A 79 18.18 -20.30 1.19
C SER A 79 17.15 -20.20 2.31
N LYS A 80 16.82 -21.36 2.90
CA LYS A 80 16.01 -21.42 4.12
C LYS A 80 16.69 -20.69 5.28
N LYS A 81 18.02 -20.82 5.40
CA LYS A 81 18.82 -20.17 6.44
C LYS A 81 18.65 -18.65 6.38
N TYR A 82 18.77 -18.05 5.20
CA TYR A 82 18.54 -16.62 5.02
C TYR A 82 17.14 -16.18 5.51
N CYS A 83 16.11 -16.95 5.14
CA CYS A 83 14.74 -16.65 5.61
C CYS A 83 14.62 -16.75 7.14
N GLN A 84 15.28 -17.74 7.75
CA GLN A 84 15.32 -17.89 9.21
C GLN A 84 16.03 -16.72 9.88
N GLU A 85 17.18 -16.29 9.37
CA GLU A 85 17.92 -15.12 9.87
C GLU A 85 17.08 -13.84 9.81
N ARG A 86 16.27 -13.62 8.75
CA ARG A 86 15.33 -12.49 8.71
C ARG A 86 14.27 -12.58 9.80
N TRP A 87 13.73 -13.78 10.06
CA TRP A 87 12.76 -13.98 11.14
C TRP A 87 13.37 -13.86 12.54
N GLU A 88 14.61 -14.26 12.73
CA GLU A 88 15.35 -14.09 13.99
C GLU A 88 15.45 -12.61 14.32
N ILE A 89 15.88 -11.76 13.36
CA ILE A 89 15.96 -10.31 13.55
C ILE A 89 14.58 -9.73 13.96
N LEU A 90 13.49 -10.11 13.31
CA LEU A 90 12.17 -9.63 13.66
C LEU A 90 11.76 -10.11 15.06
N SER A 91 11.95 -11.38 15.34
CA SER A 91 11.53 -12.01 16.60
C SER A 91 12.28 -11.47 17.80
N ASP A 92 13.57 -11.14 17.66
CA ASP A 92 14.40 -10.55 18.73
C ASP A 92 13.86 -9.19 19.19
N HIS A 93 13.06 -8.53 18.33
CA HIS A 93 12.41 -7.26 18.63
C HIS A 93 10.88 -7.39 18.83
N GLY A 94 10.35 -8.62 18.94
CA GLY A 94 8.92 -8.86 19.11
C GLY A 94 8.06 -8.54 17.89
N LEU A 95 8.68 -8.42 16.71
CA LEU A 95 8.01 -8.06 15.46
C LEU A 95 7.61 -9.29 14.64
N THR A 96 6.58 -9.11 13.81
CA THR A 96 6.15 -10.10 12.79
C THR A 96 6.23 -9.50 11.39
N ALA A 97 5.92 -10.31 10.36
CA ALA A 97 5.77 -9.83 8.98
C ALA A 97 4.65 -10.59 8.28
N PHE A 98 3.92 -9.89 7.41
CA PHE A 98 2.78 -10.41 6.66
C PHE A 98 2.98 -10.33 5.16
N ALA A 99 3.78 -9.39 4.70
CA ALA A 99 4.05 -9.13 3.29
C ALA A 99 5.52 -8.78 3.06
N ILE A 100 5.96 -8.97 1.82
CA ILE A 100 7.17 -8.37 1.27
C ILE A 100 6.77 -7.50 0.07
N SER A 101 7.61 -6.52 -0.30
CA SER A 101 7.25 -5.48 -1.25
C SER A 101 8.27 -5.33 -2.37
N SER A 102 7.80 -5.53 -3.61
CA SER A 102 8.64 -5.56 -4.83
C SER A 102 8.25 -4.46 -5.83
N HIS A 103 7.94 -3.26 -5.32
CA HIS A 103 7.48 -2.11 -6.12
C HIS A 103 8.45 -1.76 -7.24
N LEU A 104 9.72 -1.53 -6.89
CA LEU A 104 10.74 -1.03 -7.84
C LEU A 104 10.93 -1.96 -9.05
N VAL A 105 11.00 -3.27 -8.80
CA VAL A 105 11.13 -4.26 -9.89
C VAL A 105 9.82 -4.42 -10.64
N GLY A 106 8.69 -4.38 -9.93
CA GLY A 106 7.35 -4.47 -10.53
C GLY A 106 7.09 -3.36 -11.55
N GLN A 107 7.48 -2.12 -11.23
CA GLN A 107 7.38 -0.96 -12.11
C GLN A 107 7.92 -1.24 -13.52
N ALA A 108 9.07 -1.87 -13.60
CA ALA A 108 9.75 -2.11 -14.87
C ALA A 108 9.14 -3.25 -15.72
N VAL A 109 8.09 -3.91 -15.27
CA VAL A 109 7.47 -5.01 -16.04
C VAL A 109 6.71 -4.48 -17.25
N CYS A 110 5.90 -3.43 -17.08
CA CYS A 110 5.09 -2.88 -18.16
C CYS A 110 5.48 -1.45 -18.56
N ASP A 111 6.31 -0.74 -17.80
CA ASP A 111 6.72 0.63 -18.14
C ASP A 111 7.47 0.72 -19.48
N LEU A 112 7.38 1.90 -20.07
CA LEU A 112 8.28 2.31 -21.14
C LEU A 112 9.64 2.66 -20.50
N ILE A 113 10.59 1.72 -20.56
CA ILE A 113 11.87 1.82 -19.88
C ILE A 113 12.72 2.98 -20.43
N ASP A 114 13.20 3.82 -19.53
CA ASP A 114 14.15 4.89 -19.78
C ASP A 114 15.21 5.03 -18.64
N GLU A 115 16.11 6.01 -18.72
CA GLU A 115 17.21 6.18 -17.76
C GLU A 115 16.76 6.39 -16.31
N ARG A 116 15.52 6.83 -16.05
CA ARG A 116 14.98 6.98 -14.68
C ARG A 116 14.91 5.64 -13.94
N HIS A 117 14.63 4.57 -14.69
CA HIS A 117 14.54 3.22 -14.13
C HIS A 117 15.87 2.68 -13.61
N LYS A 118 17.00 3.17 -14.16
CA LYS A 118 18.32 2.78 -13.71
C LYS A 118 18.57 3.06 -12.21
N ALA A 119 17.99 4.15 -11.72
CA ALA A 119 18.16 4.55 -10.32
C ALA A 119 17.42 3.65 -9.33
N ILE A 120 16.38 2.94 -9.77
CA ILE A 120 15.51 2.14 -8.91
C ILE A 120 15.68 0.63 -9.11
N LEU A 121 16.32 0.20 -10.19
CA LEU A 121 16.45 -1.22 -10.51
C LEU A 121 17.79 -1.79 -10.05
N PRO A 122 17.78 -3.04 -9.53
CA PRO A 122 19.04 -3.74 -9.25
C PRO A 122 19.84 -3.95 -10.54
N PRO A 123 21.19 -3.98 -10.46
CA PRO A 123 22.07 -4.09 -11.63
C PRO A 123 21.78 -5.30 -12.52
N ASP A 124 21.36 -6.43 -11.94
CA ASP A 124 21.03 -7.66 -12.68
C ASP A 124 19.71 -7.54 -13.45
N VAL A 125 18.82 -6.62 -13.07
CA VAL A 125 17.60 -6.30 -13.81
C VAL A 125 17.88 -5.24 -14.86
N TRP A 126 18.58 -4.17 -14.53
CA TRP A 126 18.94 -3.12 -15.47
C TRP A 126 19.85 -3.64 -16.60
N GLY A 127 20.96 -4.32 -16.25
CA GLY A 127 21.95 -4.81 -17.20
C GLY A 127 22.50 -3.72 -18.09
N GLU A 128 22.36 -3.90 -19.39
CA GLU A 128 22.80 -2.95 -20.42
C GLU A 128 21.76 -1.85 -20.75
N GLY A 129 20.60 -1.85 -20.08
CA GLY A 129 19.56 -0.83 -20.29
C GLY A 129 18.68 -1.03 -21.54
N ASP A 130 18.80 -2.16 -22.25
CA ASP A 130 17.89 -2.48 -23.35
C ASP A 130 16.45 -2.64 -22.81
N PRO A 131 15.49 -1.79 -23.26
CA PRO A 131 14.17 -1.73 -22.65
C PRO A 131 13.44 -3.07 -22.56
N GLU A 132 13.44 -3.84 -23.65
CA GLU A 132 12.68 -5.10 -23.66
C GLU A 132 13.39 -6.19 -22.84
N LYS A 133 14.71 -6.17 -22.76
CA LYS A 133 15.47 -7.07 -21.89
C LYS A 133 15.31 -6.70 -20.40
N VAL A 134 15.25 -5.41 -20.08
CA VAL A 134 14.94 -4.93 -18.72
C VAL A 134 13.57 -5.45 -18.27
N ARG A 135 12.54 -5.25 -19.07
CA ARG A 135 11.18 -5.76 -18.80
C ARG A 135 11.15 -7.28 -18.58
N LYS A 136 11.84 -8.05 -19.42
CA LYS A 136 11.94 -9.51 -19.29
C LYS A 136 12.68 -9.94 -18.03
N ARG A 137 13.75 -9.21 -17.64
CA ARG A 137 14.49 -9.47 -16.38
C ARG A 137 13.64 -9.12 -15.17
N ALA A 138 12.96 -7.97 -15.21
CA ALA A 138 12.01 -7.55 -14.18
C ALA A 138 10.89 -8.58 -13.96
N ALA A 139 10.25 -9.04 -15.04
CA ALA A 139 9.22 -10.05 -14.95
C ALA A 139 9.72 -11.37 -14.34
N ARG A 140 10.93 -11.82 -14.69
CA ARG A 140 11.54 -13.01 -14.09
C ARG A 140 11.85 -12.82 -12.61
N LYS A 141 12.37 -11.62 -12.23
CA LYS A 141 12.66 -11.29 -10.84
C LYS A 141 11.38 -11.26 -10.01
N LEU A 142 10.32 -10.60 -10.53
CA LEU A 142 9.02 -10.54 -9.86
C LEU A 142 8.39 -11.94 -9.72
N ALA A 143 8.45 -12.79 -10.73
CA ALA A 143 8.00 -14.17 -10.62
C ALA A 143 8.78 -14.96 -9.55
N LYS A 144 10.10 -14.72 -9.44
CA LYS A 144 10.96 -15.32 -8.41
C LYS A 144 10.60 -14.84 -7.00
N THR A 145 10.10 -13.60 -6.87
CA THR A 145 9.67 -13.03 -5.60
C THR A 145 8.53 -13.85 -4.96
N ALA A 146 7.65 -14.47 -5.76
CA ALA A 146 6.62 -15.36 -5.22
C ALA A 146 7.23 -16.54 -4.46
N LYS A 147 8.27 -17.18 -5.00
CA LYS A 147 8.97 -18.27 -4.32
C LYS A 147 9.71 -17.78 -3.06
N ALA A 148 10.37 -16.62 -3.15
CA ALA A 148 11.06 -16.00 -2.03
C ALA A 148 10.10 -15.71 -0.87
N CYS A 149 8.93 -15.10 -1.18
CA CYS A 149 7.87 -14.84 -0.21
C CYS A 149 7.37 -16.13 0.43
N ARG A 150 7.07 -17.17 -0.34
CA ARG A 150 6.62 -18.46 0.20
C ARG A 150 7.66 -19.09 1.13
N ASN A 151 8.93 -19.07 0.75
CA ASN A 151 10.02 -19.59 1.58
C ASN A 151 10.13 -18.81 2.89
N PHE A 152 10.03 -17.48 2.83
CA PHE A 152 10.09 -16.62 4.00
C PHE A 152 8.91 -16.90 4.95
N ILE A 153 7.68 -16.91 4.45
CA ILE A 153 6.50 -17.23 5.28
C ILE A 153 6.60 -18.64 5.89
N ASN A 154 7.13 -19.62 5.15
CA ASN A 154 7.31 -20.97 5.65
C ASN A 154 8.42 -21.09 6.72
N ALA A 155 9.34 -20.15 6.78
CA ALA A 155 10.43 -20.11 7.77
C ALA A 155 10.01 -19.44 9.10
N LYS A 156 8.80 -18.88 9.20
CA LYS A 156 8.28 -18.23 10.43
C LYS A 156 8.38 -19.19 11.62
N PRO A 157 8.98 -18.76 12.74
CA PRO A 157 9.04 -19.57 13.97
C PRO A 157 7.63 -19.88 14.50
N GLY A 158 7.43 -21.08 15.06
CA GLY A 158 6.18 -21.47 15.69
C GLY A 158 4.98 -21.67 14.74
N ARG A 159 5.18 -21.60 13.43
CA ARG A 159 4.12 -21.81 12.45
C ARG A 159 3.59 -23.24 12.52
N GLY A 160 2.33 -23.38 12.96
CA GLY A 160 1.58 -24.64 12.91
C GLY A 160 0.98 -24.87 11.51
N LYS A 161 0.56 -26.13 11.21
CA LYS A 161 -0.15 -26.47 9.96
C LYS A 161 -1.48 -25.73 9.79
N LYS A 162 -2.00 -25.10 10.86
CA LYS A 162 -3.26 -24.35 10.86
C LYS A 162 -3.09 -22.85 10.61
N ASP A 163 -1.85 -22.33 10.65
CA ASP A 163 -1.59 -20.92 10.41
C ASP A 163 -1.50 -20.68 8.90
N ASP A 164 -2.65 -20.64 8.24
CA ASP A 164 -2.77 -20.31 6.81
C ASP A 164 -2.65 -18.80 6.63
N PHE A 165 -1.44 -18.29 6.97
CA PHE A 165 -1.11 -16.88 6.76
C PHE A 165 -1.10 -16.59 5.28
N PRO A 166 -1.91 -15.65 4.79
CA PRO A 166 -1.83 -15.24 3.40
C PRO A 166 -0.43 -14.71 3.11
N ALA A 167 0.27 -15.35 2.18
CA ALA A 167 1.54 -14.84 1.69
C ALA A 167 1.23 -13.77 0.63
N VAL A 168 1.69 -12.55 0.85
CA VAL A 168 1.41 -11.39 -0.02
C VAL A 168 2.72 -10.77 -0.48
N VAL A 169 2.78 -10.45 -1.77
CA VAL A 169 3.79 -9.57 -2.37
C VAL A 169 3.08 -8.31 -2.84
N ASN A 170 3.35 -7.19 -2.19
CA ASN A 170 2.93 -5.89 -2.67
C ASN A 170 3.86 -5.42 -3.79
N GLY A 171 3.34 -4.64 -4.73
CA GLY A 171 4.19 -4.13 -5.80
C GLY A 171 3.46 -3.35 -6.86
N PHE A 172 4.24 -2.83 -7.77
CA PHE A 172 3.80 -2.12 -8.96
C PHE A 172 3.75 -3.03 -10.18
N THR A 173 3.11 -2.55 -11.22
CA THR A 173 3.05 -3.22 -12.53
C THR A 173 3.75 -2.42 -13.61
N GLY A 174 3.84 -1.11 -13.43
CA GLY A 174 4.07 -0.16 -14.50
C GLY A 174 2.91 -0.15 -15.50
N SER A 175 3.05 0.66 -16.54
CA SER A 175 2.08 0.76 -17.62
C SER A 175 2.71 1.30 -18.90
N SER A 176 2.35 0.75 -20.05
CA SER A 176 2.78 1.26 -21.35
C SER A 176 1.89 2.40 -21.89
N ILE A 177 0.82 2.78 -21.17
CA ILE A 177 -0.18 3.73 -21.68
C ILE A 177 -0.40 4.97 -20.80
N TRP A 178 -0.25 4.88 -19.47
CA TRP A 178 -0.67 5.98 -18.58
C TRP A 178 0.27 7.18 -18.50
N HIS A 179 1.36 7.21 -19.29
CA HIS A 179 2.04 8.46 -19.61
C HIS A 179 1.15 9.41 -20.45
N SER A 180 0.08 8.90 -21.08
CA SER A 180 -0.92 9.62 -21.86
C SER A 180 -2.17 9.93 -21.04
N ILE A 181 -2.03 10.51 -19.84
CA ILE A 181 -3.15 10.82 -18.93
C ILE A 181 -4.07 11.95 -19.42
N TYR A 182 -3.65 12.70 -20.43
CA TYR A 182 -4.46 13.76 -21.04
C TYR A 182 -4.96 13.32 -22.42
N ALA A 183 -6.26 13.53 -22.68
CA ALA A 183 -6.97 13.01 -23.86
C ALA A 183 -6.66 13.76 -25.19
N PHE A 184 -5.50 14.39 -25.28
CA PHE A 184 -5.04 15.05 -26.49
C PHE A 184 -3.52 14.84 -26.67
N PRO A 185 -3.02 14.47 -27.89
CA PRO A 185 -3.77 14.14 -29.12
C PRO A 185 -4.87 13.08 -28.89
N PRO A 186 -5.94 13.10 -29.71
CA PRO A 186 -7.05 12.15 -29.56
C PRO A 186 -6.54 10.72 -29.54
N THR A 187 -6.95 9.96 -28.55
CA THR A 187 -6.57 8.57 -28.35
C THR A 187 -7.80 7.70 -28.47
N ASP A 188 -7.76 6.71 -29.37
CA ASP A 188 -8.86 5.78 -29.58
C ASP A 188 -8.87 4.67 -28.54
N GLN A 189 -9.97 3.92 -28.50
CA GLN A 189 -10.13 2.81 -27.57
C GLN A 189 -9.06 1.72 -27.79
N ALA A 190 -8.64 1.51 -29.03
CA ALA A 190 -7.64 0.52 -29.38
C ALA A 190 -6.26 0.79 -28.74
N TYR A 191 -5.92 2.04 -28.51
CA TYR A 191 -4.70 2.41 -27.77
C TYR A 191 -4.74 1.89 -26.33
N TRP A 192 -5.87 2.14 -25.66
CA TRP A 192 -6.07 1.67 -24.28
C TRP A 192 -6.13 0.15 -24.20
N ASP A 193 -6.82 -0.49 -25.15
CA ASP A 193 -6.93 -1.96 -25.21
C ASP A 193 -5.56 -2.62 -25.33
N LYS A 194 -4.67 -2.11 -26.16
CA LYS A 194 -3.30 -2.60 -26.32
C LYS A 194 -2.49 -2.52 -25.02
N GLY A 195 -2.68 -1.46 -24.23
CA GLY A 195 -2.00 -1.34 -22.95
C GLY A 195 -2.42 -2.42 -21.94
N PHE A 196 -3.71 -2.72 -21.86
CA PHE A 196 -4.20 -3.80 -21.00
C PHE A 196 -3.85 -5.20 -21.55
N GLU A 197 -3.76 -5.37 -22.87
CA GLU A 197 -3.24 -6.60 -23.50
C GLU A 197 -1.75 -6.81 -23.21
N ASP A 198 -0.92 -5.77 -23.27
CA ASP A 198 0.51 -5.82 -22.89
C ASP A 198 0.66 -6.22 -21.43
N PHE A 199 -0.09 -5.58 -20.54
CA PHE A 199 -0.15 -5.94 -19.12
C PHE A 199 -0.53 -7.43 -18.94
N ALA A 200 -1.63 -7.88 -19.53
CA ALA A 200 -2.09 -9.27 -19.39
C ALA A 200 -1.06 -10.28 -19.92
N THR A 201 -0.41 -9.94 -21.03
CA THR A 201 0.63 -10.76 -21.65
C THR A 201 1.85 -10.92 -20.74
N ARG A 202 2.29 -9.84 -20.10
CA ARG A 202 3.46 -9.85 -19.21
C ARG A 202 3.15 -10.43 -17.83
N PHE A 203 2.00 -10.09 -17.26
CA PHE A 203 1.61 -10.56 -15.93
C PHE A 203 1.05 -11.99 -15.92
N GLY A 204 0.51 -12.49 -17.02
CA GLY A 204 0.00 -13.86 -17.07
C GLY A 204 0.99 -14.92 -16.58
N PRO A 205 2.22 -15.01 -17.12
CA PRO A 205 3.24 -15.95 -16.64
C PRO A 205 3.67 -15.70 -15.19
N ILE A 206 3.72 -14.44 -14.74
CA ILE A 206 4.04 -14.06 -13.36
C ILE A 206 2.97 -14.62 -12.42
N LEU A 207 1.69 -14.38 -12.72
CA LEU A 207 0.58 -14.84 -11.89
C LEU A 207 0.46 -16.38 -11.85
N GLN A 208 0.88 -17.09 -12.92
CA GLN A 208 0.99 -18.55 -12.89
C GLN A 208 2.04 -19.02 -11.85
N GLU A 209 3.17 -18.31 -11.74
CA GLU A 209 4.17 -18.65 -10.72
C GLU A 209 3.64 -18.30 -9.31
N PHE A 210 2.96 -17.17 -9.14
CA PHE A 210 2.27 -16.82 -7.89
C PHE A 210 1.25 -17.89 -7.48
N GLU A 211 0.51 -18.45 -8.45
CA GLU A 211 -0.43 -19.54 -8.18
C GLU A 211 0.28 -20.82 -7.71
N LYS A 212 1.37 -21.23 -8.36
CA LYS A 212 2.19 -22.40 -7.94
C LYS A 212 2.69 -22.24 -6.51
N GLN A 213 3.11 -21.04 -6.15
CA GLN A 213 3.63 -20.74 -4.82
C GLN A 213 2.52 -20.45 -3.80
N LYS A 214 1.25 -20.35 -4.22
CA LYS A 214 0.10 -19.94 -3.39
C LYS A 214 0.35 -18.58 -2.72
N VAL A 215 0.89 -17.62 -3.45
CA VAL A 215 1.19 -16.25 -3.03
C VAL A 215 0.26 -15.31 -3.76
N ASN A 216 -0.24 -14.29 -3.10
CA ASN A 216 -1.04 -13.23 -3.73
C ASN A 216 -0.12 -12.08 -4.15
N PHE A 217 -0.34 -11.56 -5.35
CA PHE A 217 0.21 -10.29 -5.79
C PHE A 217 -0.81 -9.20 -5.50
N ALA A 218 -0.41 -8.19 -4.77
CA ALA A 218 -1.23 -7.04 -4.42
C ALA A 218 -0.66 -5.80 -5.10
N LEU A 219 -1.33 -5.36 -6.18
CA LEU A 219 -0.99 -4.12 -6.87
C LEU A 219 -1.33 -2.95 -5.97
N GLU A 220 -0.37 -2.08 -5.68
CA GLU A 220 -0.68 -0.76 -5.16
C GLU A 220 -1.26 0.11 -6.27
N VAL A 221 -2.50 0.56 -6.06
CA VAL A 221 -3.26 1.37 -7.04
C VAL A 221 -2.72 2.79 -6.99
N HIS A 222 -1.91 3.11 -7.97
CA HIS A 222 -1.04 4.28 -7.98
C HIS A 222 -1.06 4.94 -9.37
N PRO A 223 -1.02 6.28 -9.49
CA PRO A 223 -0.85 6.94 -10.78
C PRO A 223 0.36 6.38 -11.53
N THR A 224 0.17 6.16 -12.83
CA THR A 224 1.09 5.51 -13.78
C THR A 224 1.14 3.99 -13.76
N GLU A 225 0.60 3.31 -12.74
CA GLU A 225 0.38 1.86 -12.77
C GLU A 225 -0.77 1.50 -13.73
N ILE A 226 -0.92 0.21 -14.06
CA ILE A 226 -2.02 -0.22 -14.94
C ILE A 226 -3.40 0.15 -14.37
N ALA A 227 -3.52 0.23 -13.05
CA ALA A 227 -4.69 0.70 -12.34
C ALA A 227 -4.33 1.85 -11.40
N PHE A 228 -5.08 2.95 -11.46
CA PHE A 228 -4.91 4.14 -10.65
C PHE A 228 -6.23 4.75 -10.14
N ASP A 229 -7.36 4.13 -10.50
CA ASP A 229 -8.71 4.44 -10.04
C ASP A 229 -9.59 3.19 -10.08
N ILE A 230 -10.87 3.31 -9.68
CA ILE A 230 -11.81 2.17 -9.66
C ILE A 230 -12.00 1.59 -11.08
N ALA A 231 -12.19 2.44 -12.08
CA ALA A 231 -12.48 1.99 -13.45
C ALA A 231 -11.29 1.26 -14.08
N SER A 232 -10.07 1.76 -13.91
CA SER A 232 -8.85 1.10 -14.39
C SER A 232 -8.53 -0.17 -13.60
N ALA A 233 -8.87 -0.22 -12.30
CA ALA A 233 -8.74 -1.42 -11.47
C ALA A 233 -9.69 -2.54 -11.92
N GLU A 234 -10.96 -2.23 -12.21
CA GLU A 234 -11.91 -3.18 -12.80
C GLU A 234 -11.38 -3.73 -14.13
N ARG A 235 -10.85 -2.86 -14.96
CA ARG A 235 -10.30 -3.24 -16.26
C ARG A 235 -9.04 -4.09 -16.13
N ALA A 236 -8.16 -3.80 -15.18
CA ALA A 236 -6.97 -4.60 -14.89
C ALA A 236 -7.35 -6.02 -14.44
N LEU A 237 -8.33 -6.15 -13.55
CA LEU A 237 -8.88 -7.45 -13.15
C LEU A 237 -9.46 -8.22 -14.34
N ALA A 238 -10.21 -7.55 -15.22
CA ALA A 238 -10.78 -8.16 -16.43
C ALA A 238 -9.67 -8.64 -17.39
N ALA A 239 -8.61 -7.84 -17.58
CA ALA A 239 -7.49 -8.17 -18.45
C ALA A 239 -6.78 -9.46 -18.02
N VAL A 240 -6.60 -9.69 -16.73
CA VAL A 240 -6.05 -10.95 -16.20
C VAL A 240 -7.12 -12.02 -15.93
N LYS A 241 -8.33 -11.86 -16.50
CA LYS A 241 -9.46 -12.80 -16.39
C LYS A 241 -9.85 -13.12 -14.95
N GLY A 242 -9.79 -12.13 -14.07
CA GLY A 242 -10.09 -12.28 -12.66
C GLY A 242 -9.16 -13.26 -11.93
N HIS A 243 -7.90 -13.38 -12.35
CA HIS A 243 -6.95 -14.32 -11.74
C HIS A 243 -6.89 -14.14 -10.23
N LYS A 244 -7.14 -15.22 -9.47
CA LYS A 244 -7.30 -15.17 -8.01
C LYS A 244 -6.06 -14.75 -7.22
N ARG A 245 -4.87 -14.71 -7.85
CA ARG A 245 -3.64 -14.22 -7.24
C ARG A 245 -3.36 -12.76 -7.54
N PHE A 246 -4.22 -12.09 -8.30
CA PHE A 246 -4.14 -10.66 -8.54
C PHE A 246 -5.21 -9.92 -7.74
N GLY A 247 -4.80 -8.99 -6.93
CA GLY A 247 -5.63 -8.11 -6.13
C GLY A 247 -4.88 -6.83 -5.82
N PHE A 248 -5.27 -6.15 -4.77
CA PHE A 248 -4.81 -4.81 -4.50
C PHE A 248 -4.16 -4.70 -3.11
N ASN A 249 -3.07 -3.96 -3.06
CA ASN A 249 -2.61 -3.24 -1.89
C ASN A 249 -3.35 -1.90 -1.91
N TYR A 250 -4.27 -1.73 -1.00
CA TYR A 250 -5.09 -0.52 -0.89
C TYR A 250 -4.25 0.62 -0.32
N ASP A 251 -4.24 1.76 -1.00
CA ASP A 251 -3.64 3.00 -0.51
C ASP A 251 -4.60 4.18 -0.79
N PRO A 252 -5.15 4.83 0.23
CA PRO A 252 -6.10 5.93 0.05
C PRO A 252 -5.44 7.21 -0.47
N SER A 253 -4.16 7.42 -0.19
CA SER A 253 -3.46 8.67 -0.48
C SER A 253 -3.38 8.95 -1.96
N HIS A 254 -3.16 7.91 -2.77
CA HIS A 254 -3.08 8.00 -4.23
C HIS A 254 -4.43 8.18 -4.91
N LEU A 255 -5.51 7.88 -4.22
CA LEU A 255 -6.89 8.02 -4.73
C LEU A 255 -7.49 9.38 -4.36
N GLY A 256 -7.32 9.83 -3.10
CA GLY A 256 -8.00 10.98 -2.54
C GLY A 256 -7.72 12.28 -3.30
N TYR A 257 -6.46 12.63 -3.54
CA TYR A 257 -6.11 13.87 -4.23
C TYR A 257 -6.56 13.91 -5.70
N GLN A 258 -6.80 12.76 -6.32
CA GLN A 258 -7.36 12.64 -7.67
C GLN A 258 -8.88 12.87 -7.70
N GLY A 259 -9.56 12.92 -6.53
CA GLY A 259 -11.01 12.96 -6.43
C GLY A 259 -11.68 11.59 -6.61
N VAL A 260 -10.92 10.51 -6.49
CA VAL A 260 -11.45 9.14 -6.48
C VAL A 260 -11.95 8.81 -5.08
N ASP A 261 -13.15 8.25 -4.99
CA ASP A 261 -13.72 7.78 -3.73
C ASP A 261 -12.96 6.54 -3.23
N TYR A 262 -12.01 6.77 -2.34
CA TYR A 262 -11.15 5.72 -1.80
C TYR A 262 -11.88 4.76 -0.86
N VAL A 263 -12.97 5.19 -0.21
CA VAL A 263 -13.81 4.30 0.61
C VAL A 263 -14.62 3.37 -0.27
N LYS A 264 -15.20 3.90 -1.35
CA LYS A 264 -15.90 3.10 -2.36
C LYS A 264 -14.98 2.07 -3.01
N PHE A 265 -13.69 2.39 -3.20
CA PHE A 265 -12.70 1.44 -3.75
C PHE A 265 -12.70 0.13 -2.95
N ILE A 266 -12.63 0.20 -1.62
CA ILE A 266 -12.64 -0.98 -0.73
C ILE A 266 -13.90 -1.83 -0.98
N ARG A 267 -15.08 -1.19 -0.98
CA ARG A 267 -16.38 -1.86 -1.17
C ARG A 267 -16.59 -2.38 -2.60
N SER A 268 -15.90 -1.80 -3.60
CA SER A 268 -15.95 -2.28 -4.99
C SER A 268 -15.15 -3.57 -5.18
N PHE A 269 -14.16 -3.85 -4.33
CA PHE A 269 -13.27 -5.00 -4.48
C PHE A 269 -13.13 -5.84 -3.20
N PRO A 270 -14.24 -6.28 -2.56
CA PRO A 270 -14.22 -6.89 -1.23
C PRO A 270 -13.33 -8.13 -1.14
N ASP A 271 -13.25 -8.94 -2.21
CA ASP A 271 -12.46 -10.18 -2.25
C ASP A 271 -11.05 -9.97 -2.83
N ARG A 272 -10.63 -8.71 -3.05
CA ARG A 272 -9.38 -8.37 -3.75
C ARG A 272 -8.46 -7.46 -2.96
N ILE A 273 -8.86 -6.98 -1.80
CA ILE A 273 -7.98 -6.24 -0.90
C ILE A 273 -7.13 -7.25 -0.14
N TYR A 274 -5.88 -7.43 -0.59
CA TYR A 274 -4.97 -8.40 0.00
C TYR A 274 -4.04 -7.79 1.03
N HIS A 275 -3.86 -6.48 0.96
CA HIS A 275 -3.07 -5.67 1.87
C HIS A 275 -3.64 -4.25 1.94
N ALA A 276 -3.35 -3.52 3.01
CA ALA A 276 -3.79 -2.15 3.17
C ALA A 276 -2.65 -1.27 3.69
N HIS A 277 -2.28 -0.28 2.91
CA HIS A 277 -1.44 0.82 3.35
C HIS A 277 -2.29 1.88 4.05
N MET A 278 -1.82 2.31 5.19
CA MET A 278 -2.31 3.48 5.90
C MET A 278 -1.32 4.61 5.59
N LYS A 279 -1.67 5.40 4.59
CA LYS A 279 -0.86 6.52 4.10
C LYS A 279 -1.76 7.73 3.92
N ASP A 280 -1.32 8.87 4.40
CA ASP A 280 -2.10 10.09 4.38
C ASP A 280 -1.57 11.10 3.36
N ALA A 281 -2.45 11.93 2.87
CA ALA A 281 -2.14 13.04 1.99
C ALA A 281 -3.07 14.21 2.28
N TRP A 282 -2.59 15.41 2.06
CA TRP A 282 -3.45 16.59 1.98
C TRP A 282 -3.56 17.07 0.53
N TRP A 283 -4.64 17.74 0.18
CA TRP A 283 -4.85 18.31 -1.14
C TRP A 283 -5.67 19.60 -1.10
N GLY A 284 -5.52 20.42 -2.15
CA GLY A 284 -6.22 21.72 -2.23
C GLY A 284 -5.65 22.81 -1.34
N HIS A 285 -4.48 22.62 -0.72
CA HIS A 285 -3.86 23.56 0.22
C HIS A 285 -2.69 24.37 -0.36
N GLY A 286 -2.37 24.16 -1.64
CA GLY A 286 -1.35 24.97 -2.35
C GLY A 286 -1.81 26.40 -2.59
N ASP A 287 -0.91 27.23 -3.09
CA ASP A 287 -1.18 28.65 -3.44
C ASP A 287 -1.95 28.85 -4.75
N GLY A 288 -2.34 27.74 -5.40
CA GLY A 288 -3.06 27.76 -6.67
C GLY A 288 -2.19 27.92 -7.93
N THR A 289 -0.86 27.94 -7.77
CA THR A 289 0.06 28.06 -8.92
C THR A 289 0.42 26.73 -9.57
N VAL A 290 0.26 25.60 -8.84
CA VAL A 290 0.50 24.24 -9.33
C VAL A 290 -0.77 23.41 -9.17
N GLY A 291 -1.18 22.75 -10.26
CA GLY A 291 -2.36 21.87 -10.26
C GLY A 291 -2.04 20.44 -9.83
N VAL A 292 -3.06 19.57 -9.91
CA VAL A 292 -3.00 18.16 -9.47
C VAL A 292 -1.90 17.33 -10.15
N PHE A 293 -1.53 17.67 -11.40
CA PHE A 293 -0.48 16.97 -12.13
C PHE A 293 0.95 17.28 -11.68
N GLY A 294 1.16 18.15 -10.75
CA GLY A 294 2.39 18.70 -10.17
C GLY A 294 3.72 17.94 -10.21
N GLY A 295 3.89 16.94 -11.11
CA GLY A 295 5.10 16.12 -11.23
C GLY A 295 6.38 16.86 -11.63
N HIS A 296 6.29 18.15 -12.01
CA HIS A 296 7.42 19.05 -12.24
C HIS A 296 7.89 19.76 -10.96
N THR A 297 7.26 19.50 -9.82
CA THR A 297 7.66 20.00 -8.51
C THR A 297 8.09 18.84 -7.62
N THR A 298 9.05 19.07 -6.73
CA THR A 298 9.46 18.08 -5.72
C THR A 298 8.45 18.03 -4.57
N PHE A 299 8.38 16.91 -3.86
CA PHE A 299 7.66 16.84 -2.59
C PHE A 299 8.19 17.92 -1.62
N ALA A 300 7.34 18.43 -0.76
CA ALA A 300 7.54 19.59 0.11
C ALA A 300 7.58 20.97 -0.61
N ASP A 301 7.48 21.07 -1.92
CA ASP A 301 7.32 22.38 -2.59
C ASP A 301 5.98 23.00 -2.12
N PRO A 302 6.00 24.21 -1.53
CA PRO A 302 4.79 24.83 -0.95
C PRO A 302 3.70 25.15 -1.99
N ARG A 303 4.05 25.15 -3.29
CA ARG A 303 3.12 25.39 -4.40
C ARG A 303 2.32 24.15 -4.78
N ARG A 304 2.73 22.94 -4.34
CA ARG A 304 2.06 21.68 -4.71
C ARG A 304 0.58 21.71 -4.32
N HIS A 305 -0.27 21.21 -5.20
CA HIS A 305 -1.70 21.05 -4.93
C HIS A 305 -1.98 19.97 -3.88
N TRP A 306 -1.11 18.96 -3.80
CA TRP A 306 -1.19 17.85 -2.85
C TRP A 306 0.21 17.40 -2.42
N ASP A 307 0.31 16.81 -1.26
CA ASP A 307 1.55 16.20 -0.74
C ASP A 307 1.22 15.13 0.29
N PHE A 308 2.17 14.24 0.58
CA PHE A 308 2.00 13.23 1.61
C PHE A 308 2.18 13.83 3.01
N ARG A 309 1.49 13.21 3.96
CA ARG A 309 1.54 13.60 5.36
C ARG A 309 1.62 12.37 6.26
N SER A 310 2.18 12.55 7.46
CA SER A 310 2.05 11.57 8.54
C SER A 310 0.58 11.24 8.78
N VAL A 311 0.27 9.98 9.02
CA VAL A 311 -1.11 9.48 9.13
C VAL A 311 -1.86 10.23 10.24
N GLY A 312 -3.04 10.74 9.92
CA GLY A 312 -3.87 11.58 10.78
C GLY A 312 -3.59 13.09 10.66
N ARG A 313 -2.67 13.51 9.77
CA ARG A 313 -2.34 14.92 9.54
C ARG A 313 -2.71 15.44 8.15
N GLY A 314 -3.26 14.59 7.30
CA GLY A 314 -3.78 14.92 5.97
C GLY A 314 -5.29 15.10 5.95
N ASP A 315 -5.88 14.80 4.81
CA ASP A 315 -7.32 14.93 4.54
C ASP A 315 -8.03 13.57 4.35
N VAL A 316 -7.31 12.45 4.53
CA VAL A 316 -7.89 11.11 4.42
C VAL A 316 -8.78 10.81 5.64
N ASP A 317 -10.00 10.35 5.40
CA ASP A 317 -10.93 9.91 6.44
C ASP A 317 -10.67 8.43 6.79
N PHE A 318 -9.79 8.21 7.74
CA PHE A 318 -9.40 6.86 8.16
C PHE A 318 -10.49 6.14 8.94
N GLU A 319 -11.42 6.85 9.60
CA GLU A 319 -12.55 6.21 10.29
C GLU A 319 -13.45 5.50 9.28
N GLU A 320 -13.83 6.16 8.18
CA GLU A 320 -14.62 5.55 7.11
C GLU A 320 -13.88 4.40 6.41
N ILE A 321 -12.55 4.45 6.34
CA ILE A 321 -11.73 3.33 5.84
C ILE A 321 -11.83 2.12 6.76
N ILE A 322 -11.73 2.30 8.09
CA ILE A 322 -11.87 1.21 9.05
C ILE A 322 -13.26 0.59 8.96
N VAL A 323 -14.32 1.41 8.86
CA VAL A 323 -15.69 0.92 8.63
C VAL A 323 -15.75 0.06 7.37
N ALA A 324 -15.21 0.55 6.24
CA ALA A 324 -15.24 -0.18 4.98
C ALA A 324 -14.42 -1.49 5.02
N LEU A 325 -13.27 -1.49 5.68
CA LEU A 325 -12.46 -2.70 5.89
C LEU A 325 -13.20 -3.73 6.77
N ASN A 326 -13.96 -3.26 7.76
CA ASN A 326 -14.83 -4.11 8.58
C ASN A 326 -15.99 -4.69 7.74
N ASP A 327 -16.63 -3.87 6.90
CA ASP A 327 -17.74 -4.31 6.02
C ASP A 327 -17.32 -5.46 5.10
N ILE A 328 -16.08 -5.47 4.60
CA ILE A 328 -15.55 -6.54 3.73
C ILE A 328 -14.89 -7.68 4.50
N GLY A 329 -14.82 -7.62 5.83
CA GLY A 329 -14.16 -8.64 6.66
C GLY A 329 -12.63 -8.70 6.48
N TYR A 330 -11.97 -7.58 6.18
CA TYR A 330 -10.51 -7.54 6.05
C TYR A 330 -9.84 -7.81 7.40
N ALA A 331 -9.03 -8.86 7.45
CA ALA A 331 -8.31 -9.30 8.66
C ALA A 331 -6.78 -9.19 8.54
N GLY A 332 -6.28 -8.58 7.45
CA GLY A 332 -4.86 -8.33 7.25
C GLY A 332 -4.32 -7.19 8.12
N PRO A 333 -3.01 -6.93 8.09
CA PRO A 333 -2.41 -5.82 8.83
C PRO A 333 -2.82 -4.45 8.26
N LEU A 334 -2.76 -3.43 9.10
CA LEU A 334 -2.79 -2.03 8.71
C LEU A 334 -1.32 -1.58 8.60
N SER A 335 -0.80 -1.46 7.39
CA SER A 335 0.62 -1.19 7.15
C SER A 335 0.84 0.29 6.90
N ILE A 336 1.56 0.95 7.79
CA ILE A 336 1.88 2.37 7.63
C ILE A 336 2.98 2.51 6.59
N GLU A 337 2.67 3.21 5.51
CA GLU A 337 3.65 3.75 4.60
C GLU A 337 3.86 5.22 4.96
N TRP A 338 4.96 5.49 5.66
CA TRP A 338 5.23 6.83 6.16
C TRP A 338 6.01 7.65 5.13
N GLU A 339 5.39 8.73 4.67
CA GLU A 339 6.00 9.75 3.84
C GLU A 339 5.50 11.13 4.29
N ASP A 340 6.37 11.96 4.82
CA ASP A 340 6.08 13.36 5.16
C ASP A 340 7.35 14.19 5.09
N SER A 341 7.47 15.00 4.04
CA SER A 341 8.65 15.85 3.82
C SER A 341 8.78 17.01 4.82
N ARG A 342 7.79 17.20 5.71
CA ARG A 342 7.74 18.34 6.66
C ARG A 342 7.87 17.91 8.11
N MET A 343 8.19 16.64 8.36
CA MET A 343 8.28 16.09 9.71
C MET A 343 9.49 15.16 9.85
N ASP A 344 10.06 15.11 11.07
CA ASP A 344 11.03 14.08 11.42
C ASP A 344 10.40 12.69 11.30
N ARG A 345 11.09 11.77 10.63
CA ARG A 345 10.52 10.47 10.28
C ARG A 345 10.26 9.56 11.47
N PHE A 346 11.10 9.61 12.51
CA PHE A 346 10.91 8.79 13.70
C PHE A 346 9.73 9.29 14.52
N HIS A 347 9.61 10.62 14.65
CA HIS A 347 8.46 11.24 15.30
C HIS A 347 7.17 10.92 14.54
N GLY A 348 7.14 11.17 13.23
CA GLY A 348 5.93 10.99 12.43
C GLY A 348 5.50 9.54 12.30
N ALA A 349 6.44 8.60 12.18
CA ALA A 349 6.11 7.18 12.13
C ALA A 349 5.57 6.66 13.47
N ALA A 350 6.14 7.10 14.60
CA ALA A 350 5.63 6.75 15.94
C ALA A 350 4.20 7.28 16.14
N GLU A 351 3.97 8.56 15.84
CA GLU A 351 2.64 9.19 15.92
C GLU A 351 1.61 8.50 15.01
N SER A 352 2.01 8.14 13.78
CA SER A 352 1.15 7.40 12.86
C SER A 352 0.75 6.03 13.40
N CYS A 353 1.68 5.31 14.05
CA CYS A 353 1.40 4.03 14.69
C CYS A 353 0.36 4.16 15.81
N GLU A 354 0.53 5.16 16.68
CA GLU A 354 -0.41 5.45 17.78
C GLU A 354 -1.79 5.81 17.24
N PHE A 355 -1.84 6.65 16.20
CA PHE A 355 -3.09 7.09 15.58
C PHE A 355 -3.86 5.91 14.99
N VAL A 356 -3.23 5.09 14.14
CA VAL A 356 -3.89 3.94 13.51
C VAL A 356 -4.34 2.92 14.56
N ARG A 357 -3.53 2.66 15.58
CA ARG A 357 -3.87 1.75 16.67
C ARG A 357 -5.07 2.22 17.49
N ALA A 358 -5.18 3.52 17.72
CA ALA A 358 -6.31 4.11 18.46
C ALA A 358 -7.61 4.11 17.64
N LEU A 359 -7.47 4.13 16.31
CA LEU A 359 -8.61 4.21 15.38
C LEU A 359 -9.16 2.83 14.99
N ASP A 360 -8.36 1.75 15.05
CA ASP A 360 -8.80 0.43 14.66
C ASP A 360 -9.79 -0.14 15.69
N PHE A 361 -11.04 -0.35 15.27
CA PHE A 361 -12.11 -0.90 16.10
C PHE A 361 -12.77 -2.10 15.41
N GLU A 362 -13.29 -3.00 16.21
CA GLU A 362 -14.08 -4.14 15.71
C GLU A 362 -15.54 -3.73 15.43
N PRO A 363 -16.17 -4.33 14.42
CA PRO A 363 -17.59 -4.09 14.16
C PRO A 363 -18.43 -4.65 15.33
N ASN A 364 -19.59 -4.03 15.57
CA ASN A 364 -20.54 -4.55 16.54
C ASN A 364 -21.02 -5.95 16.11
N GLN A 365 -20.91 -6.92 17.02
CA GLN A 365 -21.29 -8.31 16.77
C GLN A 365 -22.77 -8.60 17.08
N MET A 366 -23.46 -7.68 17.72
CA MET A 366 -24.85 -7.83 18.15
C MET A 366 -25.71 -6.71 17.56
N ALA A 367 -26.93 -7.02 17.15
CA ALA A 367 -27.88 -5.98 16.79
C ALA A 367 -28.12 -5.07 18.01
N PHE A 368 -28.20 -3.77 17.76
CA PHE A 368 -28.38 -2.74 18.81
C PHE A 368 -29.60 -3.03 19.72
N ASP A 369 -30.65 -3.57 19.15
CA ASP A 369 -31.92 -3.87 19.78
C ASP A 369 -32.06 -5.34 20.21
N SER A 370 -31.02 -6.18 20.07
CA SER A 370 -31.04 -7.62 20.49
C SER A 370 -31.37 -7.81 21.95
N ALA A 371 -31.13 -6.83 22.81
CA ALA A 371 -31.52 -6.84 24.22
C ALA A 371 -33.04 -6.80 24.43
N PHE A 372 -33.81 -6.43 23.42
CA PHE A 372 -35.28 -6.39 23.45
C PHE A 372 -35.93 -7.60 22.80
N ASP A 373 -35.16 -8.49 22.19
CA ASP A 373 -35.67 -9.74 21.62
C ASP A 373 -36.13 -10.67 22.75
N LYS A 374 -37.45 -10.91 22.83
CA LYS A 374 -38.07 -11.72 23.88
C LYS A 374 -37.72 -13.21 23.81
N ASP A 375 -37.14 -13.67 22.71
CA ASP A 375 -36.74 -15.07 22.48
C ASP A 375 -35.37 -15.43 23.10
N ASN A 376 -34.67 -14.45 23.69
CA ASN A 376 -33.37 -14.61 24.36
C ASN A 376 -33.46 -14.51 25.91
N GLN A 377 -34.66 -14.55 26.49
CA GLN A 377 -34.85 -14.55 27.97
C GLN A 377 -35.22 -15.92 28.51
#